data_59a1dd7299da8268a65ebbaab6430c04
#
_entry.id   59a1dd7299da8268a65ebbaab6430c04
#
_cell.length_a   1.000
_cell.length_b   1.000
_cell.length_c   1.000
_cell.angle_alpha   90.00
_cell.angle_beta   90.00
_cell.angle_gamma   90.00
#
_symmetry.space_group_name_H-M   'P 1'
#
loop_
_entity.id
_entity.type
_entity.pdbx_description
1 polymer ?
#
loop_
_entity_poly.entity_id
_entity_poly.type
_entity_poly.pdbx_seq_one_letter_code
_entity_poly.pdbx_strand_id
1 'polypeptide(L)'
;MRQADLLEPVRLEERLPHLELYLSQVCSMAGITKMQLDYWTNKAQIPTKGNKQRVYDMHAVEMVMLIKQAKDKGLNLGAAIAAAREFQERSTSADQATP
;
A
#
# COMPACT_ATOMS: atom_id res chain seq x y z
N MET A 1 5.79 4.50 -21.12
CA MET A 1 6.17 4.29 -19.71
C MET A 1 4.93 3.90 -18.92
N ARG A 2 4.97 2.83 -18.17
CA ARG A 2 3.85 2.42 -17.33
C ARG A 2 3.81 3.25 -16.06
N GLN A 3 2.60 3.48 -15.54
CA GLN A 3 2.43 4.30 -14.34
C GLN A 3 3.14 3.71 -13.12
N ALA A 4 3.24 2.38 -13.04
CA ALA A 4 3.97 1.73 -11.96
C ALA A 4 5.45 2.10 -11.93
N ASP A 5 6.02 2.50 -13.07
CA ASP A 5 7.42 2.92 -13.15
C ASP A 5 7.68 4.25 -12.43
N LEU A 6 6.63 4.99 -12.09
CA LEU A 6 6.74 6.21 -11.30
C LEU A 6 6.94 5.93 -9.80
N LEU A 7 6.68 4.71 -9.38
CA LEU A 7 6.70 4.36 -7.97
C LEU A 7 8.06 3.84 -7.55
N GLU A 8 8.37 4.07 -6.26
CA GLU A 8 9.60 3.60 -5.64
C GLU A 8 9.27 2.61 -4.54
N PRO A 9 10.18 1.66 -4.25
CA PRO A 9 9.94 0.73 -3.14
C PRO A 9 9.68 1.48 -1.83
N VAL A 10 8.70 1.00 -1.08
CA VAL A 10 8.40 1.55 0.23
C VAL A 10 9.51 1.15 1.18
N ARG A 11 10.13 2.14 1.82
CA ARG A 11 11.16 1.88 2.82
C ARG A 11 10.54 1.96 4.20
N LEU A 12 10.27 0.80 4.75
CA LEU A 12 9.97 0.69 6.17
C LEU A 12 11.31 0.46 6.85
N GLU A 13 11.55 1.16 7.96
CA GLU A 13 12.85 1.09 8.65
C GLU A 13 13.25 -0.33 8.95
N GLU A 14 12.28 -1.17 9.27
CA GLU A 14 12.50 -2.59 9.45
C GLU A 14 11.42 -3.35 8.70
N ARG A 15 11.85 -4.29 7.86
CA ARG A 15 10.92 -5.20 7.23
C ARG A 15 10.60 -6.31 8.21
N LEU A 16 9.63 -6.03 9.07
CA LEU A 16 9.18 -7.00 10.07
C LEU A 16 8.10 -7.88 9.45
N PRO A 17 8.36 -9.18 9.23
CA PRO A 17 7.37 -10.05 8.61
C PRO A 17 6.08 -10.19 9.43
N HIS A 18 6.13 -9.80 10.70
CA HIS A 18 4.97 -9.84 11.59
C HIS A 18 4.41 -8.46 11.90
N LEU A 19 4.70 -7.48 11.04
CA LEU A 19 4.18 -6.13 11.22
C LEU A 19 2.66 -6.13 11.21
N GLU A 20 2.08 -5.57 12.25
CA GLU A 20 0.63 -5.36 12.34
C GLU A 20 0.39 -3.95 12.86
N LEU A 21 -0.31 -3.15 12.07
CA LEU A 21 -0.60 -1.77 12.42
C LEU A 21 -2.10 -1.52 12.38
N TYR A 22 -2.55 -0.73 13.35
CA TYR A 22 -3.93 -0.28 13.37
C TYR A 22 -4.12 0.91 12.42
N LEU A 23 -5.38 1.15 12.07
CA LEU A 23 -5.75 2.18 11.10
C LEU A 23 -5.13 3.54 11.44
N SER A 24 -5.16 3.96 12.71
CA SER A 24 -4.62 5.25 13.12
C SER A 24 -3.11 5.34 12.90
N GLN A 25 -2.40 4.23 13.09
CA GLN A 25 -0.95 4.19 12.88
C GLN A 25 -0.62 4.31 11.39
N VAL A 26 -1.38 3.63 10.54
CA VAL A 26 -1.19 3.71 9.08
C VAL A 26 -1.49 5.12 8.59
N CYS A 27 -2.54 5.75 9.12
CA CYS A 27 -2.85 7.14 8.79
C CYS A 27 -1.70 8.07 9.10
N SER A 28 -1.10 7.91 10.27
CA SER A 28 0.05 8.72 10.68
C SER A 28 1.24 8.51 9.77
N MET A 29 1.53 7.26 9.41
CA MET A 29 2.65 6.93 8.54
C MET A 29 2.47 7.48 7.13
N ALA A 30 1.28 7.37 6.59
CA ALA A 30 1.00 7.77 5.22
C ALA A 30 0.65 9.26 5.09
N GLY A 31 0.34 9.93 6.20
CA GLY A 31 -0.07 11.33 6.17
C GLY A 31 -1.44 11.53 5.57
N ILE A 32 -2.36 10.62 5.83
CA ILE A 32 -3.73 10.70 5.31
C ILE A 32 -4.74 10.61 6.46
N THR A 33 -5.98 11.02 6.17
CA THR A 33 -7.05 10.95 7.16
C THR A 33 -7.60 9.53 7.28
N LYS A 34 -8.30 9.26 8.38
CA LYS A 34 -8.98 7.98 8.57
C LYS A 34 -10.00 7.73 7.46
N MET A 35 -10.73 8.77 7.05
CA MET A 35 -11.71 8.67 5.99
C MET A 35 -11.06 8.27 4.67
N GLN A 36 -9.93 8.89 4.33
CA GLN A 36 -9.19 8.56 3.12
C GLN A 36 -8.69 7.12 3.17
N LEU A 37 -8.09 6.72 4.28
CA LEU A 37 -7.56 5.37 4.41
C LEU A 37 -8.67 4.33 4.29
N ASP A 38 -9.80 4.57 4.95
CA ASP A 38 -10.92 3.66 4.90
C ASP A 38 -11.46 3.55 3.46
N TYR A 39 -11.60 4.68 2.79
CA TYR A 39 -12.05 4.72 1.41
C TYR A 39 -11.09 3.97 0.48
N TRP A 40 -9.78 4.23 0.62
CA TRP A 40 -8.77 3.56 -0.20
C TRP A 40 -8.75 2.06 0.04
N THR A 41 -8.85 1.66 1.32
CA THR A 41 -8.85 0.24 1.69
C THR A 41 -10.01 -0.50 1.02
N ASN A 42 -11.20 0.10 1.05
CA ASN A 42 -12.37 -0.50 0.44
C ASN A 42 -12.27 -0.48 -1.09
N LYS A 43 -11.84 0.63 -1.66
CA LYS A 43 -11.79 0.79 -3.11
C LYS A 43 -10.74 -0.12 -3.75
N ALA A 44 -9.58 -0.24 -3.10
CA ALA A 44 -8.50 -1.10 -3.58
C ALA A 44 -8.66 -2.55 -3.12
N GLN A 45 -9.65 -2.83 -2.30
CA GLN A 45 -9.88 -4.17 -1.74
C GLN A 45 -8.62 -4.69 -1.03
N ILE A 46 -8.00 -3.82 -0.23
CA ILE A 46 -6.82 -4.21 0.53
C ILE A 46 -7.23 -5.15 1.66
N PRO A 47 -6.66 -6.38 1.71
CA PRO A 47 -6.99 -7.30 2.79
C PRO A 47 -6.54 -6.74 4.14
N THR A 48 -7.43 -6.80 5.12
CA THR A 48 -7.11 -6.40 6.50
C THR A 48 -7.60 -7.50 7.43
N LYS A 49 -7.02 -7.54 8.62
CA LYS A 49 -7.39 -8.49 9.66
C LYS A 49 -8.23 -7.80 10.73
N GLY A 50 -8.82 -8.57 11.62
CA GLY A 50 -9.56 -8.05 12.76
C GLY A 50 -11.04 -7.82 12.45
N ASN A 51 -11.88 -8.01 13.46
CA ASN A 51 -13.33 -7.87 13.32
C ASN A 51 -13.82 -6.47 13.68
N LYS A 52 -13.30 -5.89 14.76
CA LYS A 52 -13.74 -4.58 15.26
C LYS A 52 -12.84 -3.45 14.80
N GLN A 53 -11.55 -3.74 14.66
CA GLN A 53 -10.57 -2.76 14.17
C GLN A 53 -9.81 -3.39 13.03
N ARG A 54 -9.57 -2.59 11.99
CA ARG A 54 -8.77 -3.04 10.87
C ARG A 54 -7.30 -3.10 11.29
N VAL A 55 -6.68 -4.23 11.02
CA VAL A 55 -5.25 -4.43 11.24
C VAL A 55 -4.59 -4.61 9.89
N TYR A 56 -3.59 -3.80 9.62
CA TYR A 56 -2.87 -3.79 8.35
C TYR A 56 -1.55 -4.52 8.53
N ASP A 57 -1.35 -5.58 7.76
CA ASP A 57 -0.06 -6.26 7.73
C ASP A 57 0.91 -5.50 6.82
N MET A 58 2.13 -6.00 6.72
CA MET A 58 3.16 -5.33 5.93
C MET A 58 2.75 -5.13 4.47
N HIS A 59 2.12 -6.13 3.86
CA HIS A 59 1.66 -6.03 2.48
C HIS A 59 0.60 -4.94 2.32
N ALA A 60 -0.34 -4.88 3.26
CA ALA A 60 -1.39 -3.87 3.24
C ALA A 60 -0.81 -2.46 3.43
N VAL A 61 0.13 -2.31 4.37
CA VAL A 61 0.80 -1.02 4.60
C VAL A 61 1.55 -0.57 3.34
N GLU A 62 2.27 -1.47 2.70
CA GLU A 62 2.99 -1.15 1.47
C GLU A 62 2.02 -0.69 0.38
N MET A 63 0.89 -1.36 0.23
CA MET A 63 -0.12 -0.97 -0.76
C MET A 63 -0.61 0.45 -0.52
N VAL A 64 -0.93 0.80 0.73
CA VAL A 64 -1.37 2.15 1.07
C VAL A 64 -0.29 3.18 0.75
N MET A 65 0.95 2.89 1.09
CA MET A 65 2.06 3.81 0.83
C MET A 65 2.32 4.00 -0.66
N LEU A 66 2.19 2.93 -1.44
CA LEU A 66 2.34 3.02 -2.90
C LEU A 66 1.21 3.85 -3.53
N ILE A 67 -0.01 3.67 -3.06
CA ILE A 67 -1.14 4.48 -3.53
C ILE A 67 -0.88 5.96 -3.21
N LYS A 68 -0.38 6.24 -2.01
CA LYS A 68 -0.06 7.61 -1.61
C LYS A 68 1.00 8.22 -2.53
N GLN A 69 2.07 7.48 -2.83
CA GLN A 69 3.09 7.93 -3.78
C GLN A 69 2.47 8.29 -5.13
N ALA A 70 1.64 7.41 -5.66
CA ALA A 70 1.02 7.62 -6.96
C ALA A 70 0.11 8.84 -6.95
N LYS A 71 -0.66 9.03 -5.87
CA LYS A 71 -1.51 10.21 -5.72
C LYS A 71 -0.66 11.49 -5.67
N ASP A 72 0.45 11.46 -4.94
CA ASP A 72 1.35 12.61 -4.83
C ASP A 72 2.00 12.95 -6.17
N LYS A 73 2.11 11.98 -7.07
CA LYS A 73 2.64 12.19 -8.42
C LYS A 73 1.58 12.58 -9.43
N GLY A 74 0.36 12.82 -8.98
CA GLY A 74 -0.71 13.37 -9.80
C GLY A 74 -1.69 12.36 -10.37
N LEU A 75 -1.58 11.08 -10.04
CA LEU A 75 -2.53 10.08 -10.52
C LEU A 75 -3.85 10.18 -9.76
N ASN A 76 -4.96 9.94 -10.47
CA ASN A 76 -6.24 9.79 -9.77
C ASN A 76 -6.24 8.46 -9.01
N LEU A 77 -7.22 8.26 -8.13
CA LEU A 77 -7.23 7.11 -7.25
C LEU A 77 -7.27 5.79 -8.02
N GLY A 78 -8.08 5.68 -9.05
CA GLY A 78 -8.15 4.45 -9.86
C GLY A 78 -6.81 4.10 -10.49
N ALA A 79 -6.14 5.08 -11.09
CA ALA A 79 -4.83 4.89 -11.70
C ALA A 79 -3.77 4.60 -10.63
N ALA A 80 -3.87 5.26 -9.47
CA ALA A 80 -2.95 5.04 -8.37
C ALA A 80 -3.05 3.60 -7.85
N ILE A 81 -4.26 3.09 -7.70
CA ILE A 81 -4.48 1.72 -7.25
C ILE A 81 -3.91 0.73 -8.28
N ALA A 82 -4.17 0.95 -9.56
CA ALA A 82 -3.67 0.09 -10.62
C ALA A 82 -2.14 0.06 -10.64
N ALA A 83 -1.52 1.23 -10.52
CA ALA A 83 -0.06 1.35 -10.49
C ALA A 83 0.54 0.64 -9.27
N ALA A 84 -0.08 0.81 -8.10
CA ALA A 84 0.39 0.17 -6.88
C ALA A 84 0.30 -1.35 -6.97
N ARG A 85 -0.79 -1.87 -7.51
CA ARG A 85 -0.96 -3.32 -7.70
C ARG A 85 0.09 -3.87 -8.64
N GLU A 86 0.30 -3.22 -9.77
CA GLU A 86 1.29 -3.65 -10.73
C GLU A 86 2.68 -3.65 -10.13
N PHE A 87 3.00 -2.61 -9.35
CA PHE A 87 4.30 -2.52 -8.68
C PHE A 87 4.51 -3.69 -7.72
N GLN A 88 3.52 -4.02 -6.90
CA GLN A 88 3.62 -5.15 -5.97
C GLN A 88 3.74 -6.48 -6.69
N GLU A 89 2.99 -6.66 -7.78
CA GLU A 89 3.05 -7.89 -8.57
C GLU A 89 4.43 -8.08 -9.16
N ARG A 90 5.04 -7.03 -9.69
CA ARG A 90 6.40 -7.08 -10.23
C ARG A 90 7.40 -7.45 -9.16
N SER A 91 7.30 -6.85 -7.98
CA SER A 91 8.21 -7.13 -6.88
C SER A 91 8.11 -8.58 -6.43
N THR A 92 6.88 -9.08 -6.30
CA THR A 92 6.63 -10.47 -5.92
C THR A 92 7.15 -11.43 -6.98
N SER A 93 6.90 -11.14 -8.27
CA SER A 93 7.40 -11.96 -9.36
C SER A 93 8.91 -11.99 -9.41
N ALA A 94 9.56 -10.85 -9.19
CA ALA A 94 11.01 -10.76 -9.16
C ALA A 94 11.60 -11.61 -8.04
N ASP A 95 10.99 -11.56 -6.86
CA ASP A 95 11.41 -12.36 -5.71
C ASP A 95 11.23 -13.86 -5.98
N GLN A 96 10.15 -14.24 -6.62
CA GLN A 96 9.88 -15.63 -6.97
C GLN A 96 10.78 -16.14 -8.08
N ALA A 97 11.19 -15.28 -8.97
CA ALA A 97 12.04 -15.64 -10.09
C ALA A 97 13.49 -15.85 -9.69
N THR A 98 13.88 -15.42 -8.50
CA THR A 98 15.25 -15.60 -8.01
C THR A 98 15.40 -16.99 -7.39
N PRO A 99 16.28 -17.82 -7.92
CA PRO A 99 16.50 -19.14 -7.36
C PRO A 99 17.14 -19.09 -5.98
#